data_e181fdc85532f3c5634e47dd515f2991
#
_entry.id   e181fdc85532f3c5634e47dd515f2991
#
_cell.length_a   1.000
_cell.length_b   1.000
_cell.length_c   1.000
_cell.angle_alpha   90.00
_cell.angle_beta   90.00
_cell.angle_gamma   90.00
#
_symmetry.space_group_name_H-M   'P 1'
#
loop_
_entity.id
_entity.type
_entity.pdbx_description
1 polymer ?
#
loop_
_entity_poly.entity_id
_entity_poly.type
_entity_poly.pdbx_seq_one_letter_code
_entity_poly.pdbx_strand_id
1 'polypeptide(L)'
;MFKKNTLYRYIFQDTKPIYSFDDNGDYVLDVKWSPVHPALFAAVDCSGRLDLWNLNQDTEVPAASVTVEGQPALNKVSWTPSGLHVTVGDNLGRIHVYDVAEVSI
;
A
#
# COMPACT_ATOMS: atom_id res chain seq x y z
N MET A 1 -1.75 -5.49 -13.55
CA MET A 1 -2.05 -6.05 -12.22
C MET A 1 -0.94 -7.01 -11.82
N PHE A 2 -0.42 -6.88 -10.62
CA PHE A 2 0.71 -7.67 -10.14
C PHE A 2 0.34 -8.37 -8.84
N LYS A 3 0.89 -9.58 -8.62
CA LYS A 3 0.94 -10.15 -7.29
C LYS A 3 1.92 -9.36 -6.44
N LYS A 4 1.71 -9.32 -5.12
CA LYS A 4 2.49 -8.48 -4.22
C LYS A 4 3.99 -8.74 -4.32
N ASN A 5 4.42 -10.00 -4.33
CA ASN A 5 5.83 -10.32 -4.40
C ASN A 5 6.49 -9.81 -5.68
N THR A 6 5.79 -9.90 -6.81
CA THR A 6 6.31 -9.40 -8.09
C THR A 6 6.44 -7.89 -8.10
N LEU A 7 5.43 -7.19 -7.55
CA LEU A 7 5.45 -5.74 -7.47
C LEU A 7 6.58 -5.23 -6.58
N TYR A 8 6.76 -5.82 -5.41
CA TYR A 8 7.80 -5.38 -4.48
C TYR A 8 9.19 -5.64 -5.04
N ARG A 9 9.36 -6.71 -5.78
CA ARG A 9 10.58 -6.99 -6.50
C ARG A 9 10.90 -5.89 -7.52
N TYR A 10 9.89 -5.43 -8.24
CA TYR A 10 10.03 -4.35 -9.19
C TYR A 10 10.37 -3.02 -8.49
N ILE A 11 9.72 -2.73 -7.36
CA ILE A 11 9.97 -1.52 -6.58
C ILE A 11 11.43 -1.45 -6.13
N PHE A 12 12.02 -2.57 -5.73
CA PHE A 12 13.40 -2.60 -5.30
C PHE A 12 14.39 -2.68 -6.46
N GLN A 13 13.89 -2.78 -7.69
CA GLN A 13 14.69 -2.80 -8.93
C GLN A 13 15.79 -3.86 -8.91
N ASP A 14 15.45 -5.02 -8.38
CA ASP A 14 16.40 -6.10 -8.23
C ASP A 14 15.96 -7.31 -9.05
N THR A 15 16.91 -8.05 -9.58
CA THR A 15 16.61 -9.30 -10.27
C THR A 15 16.20 -10.39 -9.29
N LYS A 16 16.65 -10.26 -8.06
CA LYS A 16 16.23 -11.10 -6.95
C LYS A 16 15.65 -10.20 -5.86
N PRO A 17 14.52 -10.56 -5.27
CA PRO A 17 13.97 -9.74 -4.20
C PRO A 17 14.90 -9.78 -3.00
N ILE A 18 15.27 -8.62 -2.47
CA ILE A 18 15.97 -8.52 -1.20
C ILE A 18 15.05 -9.02 -0.10
N TYR A 19 13.76 -8.66 -0.19
CA TYR A 19 12.73 -9.12 0.72
C TYR A 19 11.60 -9.73 -0.07
N SER A 20 10.98 -10.76 0.49
CA SER A 20 9.80 -11.38 -0.08
C SER A 20 8.59 -10.96 0.75
N PHE A 21 7.73 -10.12 0.17
CA PHE A 21 6.48 -9.70 0.80
C PHE A 21 5.36 -10.61 0.28
N ASP A 22 5.25 -11.76 0.88
CA ASP A 22 4.28 -12.75 0.45
C ASP A 22 3.06 -12.70 1.36
N ASP A 23 2.02 -12.03 0.91
CA ASP A 23 0.82 -11.79 1.69
C ASP A 23 -0.41 -12.24 0.91
N ASN A 24 -0.78 -13.50 1.08
CA ASN A 24 -2.03 -14.12 0.63
C ASN A 24 -2.32 -14.08 -0.87
N GLY A 25 -1.39 -13.63 -1.68
CA GLY A 25 -1.54 -13.66 -3.13
C GLY A 25 -2.56 -12.69 -3.71
N ASP A 26 -3.05 -11.72 -2.94
CA ASP A 26 -3.91 -10.67 -3.48
C ASP A 26 -3.14 -9.81 -4.47
N TYR A 27 -3.86 -9.31 -5.47
CA TYR A 27 -3.24 -8.47 -6.49
C TYR A 27 -3.20 -7.03 -6.02
N VAL A 28 -2.01 -6.43 -6.10
CA VAL A 28 -1.79 -5.01 -5.84
C VAL A 28 -2.13 -4.25 -7.12
N LEU A 29 -2.96 -3.23 -7.01
CA LEU A 29 -3.41 -2.43 -8.14
C LEU A 29 -2.69 -1.09 -8.25
N ASP A 30 -2.15 -0.58 -7.15
CA ASP A 30 -1.35 0.64 -7.16
C ASP A 30 -0.46 0.69 -5.92
N VAL A 31 0.66 1.43 -6.01
CA VAL A 31 1.59 1.63 -4.91
C VAL A 31 2.24 3.00 -5.07
N LYS A 32 2.45 3.70 -3.94
CA LYS A 32 3.10 5.01 -3.92
C LYS A 32 3.98 5.14 -2.67
N TRP A 33 5.17 5.64 -2.87
CA TRP A 33 6.06 6.01 -1.77
C TRP A 33 5.55 7.29 -1.09
N SER A 34 5.77 7.36 0.22
CA SER A 34 5.53 8.60 0.96
C SER A 34 6.40 9.72 0.41
N PRO A 35 5.86 10.96 0.27
CA PRO A 35 6.67 12.09 -0.19
C PRO A 35 7.64 12.61 0.87
N VAL A 36 7.47 12.21 2.13
CA VAL A 36 8.28 12.75 3.24
C VAL A 36 9.05 11.69 4.02
N HIS A 37 8.62 10.42 3.97
CA HIS A 37 9.28 9.34 4.71
C HIS A 37 9.86 8.33 3.72
N PRO A 38 11.20 8.22 3.61
CA PRO A 38 11.83 7.44 2.54
C PRO A 38 11.61 5.93 2.63
N ALA A 39 11.25 5.42 3.80
CA ALA A 39 11.04 3.98 4.00
C ALA A 39 9.57 3.57 4.05
N LEU A 40 8.66 4.52 3.86
CA LEU A 40 7.22 4.28 3.98
C LEU A 40 6.55 4.30 2.62
N PHE A 41 5.76 3.28 2.31
CA PHE A 41 4.95 3.28 1.10
C PHE A 41 3.57 2.70 1.38
N ALA A 42 2.61 3.06 0.53
CA ALA A 42 1.24 2.58 0.60
C ALA A 42 0.95 1.70 -0.62
N ALA A 43 0.23 0.62 -0.41
CA ALA A 43 -0.21 -0.28 -1.47
C ALA A 43 -1.69 -0.58 -1.29
N VAL A 44 -2.41 -0.63 -2.40
CA VAL A 44 -3.84 -0.93 -2.42
C VAL A 44 -4.08 -2.16 -3.30
N ASP A 45 -5.05 -2.98 -2.92
CA ASP A 45 -5.30 -4.23 -3.62
C ASP A 45 -6.76 -4.37 -4.08
N CYS A 46 -7.03 -5.47 -4.77
CA CYS A 46 -8.34 -5.75 -5.32
C CYS A 46 -9.35 -6.22 -4.27
N SER A 47 -8.90 -6.46 -3.04
CA SER A 47 -9.76 -6.86 -1.92
C SER A 47 -10.21 -5.71 -1.04
N GLY A 48 -9.92 -4.47 -1.44
CA GLY A 48 -10.29 -3.28 -0.66
C GLY A 48 -9.35 -2.97 0.48
N ARG A 49 -8.13 -3.50 0.44
CA ARG A 49 -7.18 -3.33 1.53
C ARG A 49 -6.12 -2.30 1.18
N LEU A 50 -5.89 -1.37 2.10
CA LEU A 50 -4.78 -0.42 2.06
C LEU A 50 -3.75 -0.86 3.08
N ASP A 51 -2.53 -1.12 2.63
CA ASP A 51 -1.40 -1.48 3.48
C ASP A 51 -0.39 -0.34 3.51
N LEU A 52 0.10 -0.01 4.70
CA LEU A 52 1.22 0.88 4.88
C LEU A 52 2.43 0.05 5.31
N TRP A 53 3.50 0.13 4.55
CA TRP A 53 4.73 -0.62 4.80
C TRP A 53 5.83 0.34 5.23
N ASN A 54 6.50 0.01 6.33
CA ASN A 54 7.66 0.75 6.79
C ASN A 54 8.86 -0.19 6.80
N LEU A 55 9.79 0.00 5.89
CA LEU A 55 10.93 -0.89 5.72
C LEU A 55 11.91 -0.83 6.89
N ASN A 56 11.82 0.22 7.72
CA ASN A 56 12.65 0.32 8.93
C ASN A 56 12.09 -0.49 10.09
N GLN A 57 10.85 -0.96 10.00
CA GLN A 57 10.21 -1.72 11.08
C GLN A 57 10.15 -3.20 10.77
N ASP A 58 9.41 -3.57 9.75
CA ASP A 58 9.17 -4.97 9.47
C ASP A 58 8.99 -5.17 7.98
N THR A 59 9.54 -6.25 7.46
CA THR A 59 9.44 -6.61 6.04
C THR A 59 8.55 -7.83 5.82
N GLU A 60 8.01 -8.41 6.89
CA GLU A 60 7.15 -9.59 6.79
C GLU A 60 5.66 -9.23 6.82
N VAL A 61 5.32 -8.17 7.56
CA VAL A 61 3.95 -7.70 7.69
C VAL A 61 3.91 -6.20 7.51
N PRO A 62 2.79 -5.64 7.00
CA PRO A 62 2.67 -4.19 6.91
C PRO A 62 2.66 -3.55 8.30
N ALA A 63 3.14 -2.30 8.37
CA ALA A 63 3.09 -1.53 9.61
C ALA A 63 1.65 -1.25 10.04
N ALA A 64 0.75 -1.09 9.07
CA ALA A 64 -0.67 -0.88 9.32
C ALA A 64 -1.46 -1.33 8.11
N SER A 65 -2.70 -1.75 8.36
CA SER A 65 -3.63 -2.14 7.30
C SER A 65 -5.02 -1.65 7.64
N VAL A 66 -5.76 -1.25 6.62
CA VAL A 66 -7.17 -0.92 6.75
C VAL A 66 -7.92 -1.53 5.56
N THR A 67 -9.11 -2.05 5.82
CA THR A 67 -9.98 -2.58 4.78
C THR A 67 -11.16 -1.63 4.60
N VAL A 68 -11.38 -1.19 3.37
CA VAL A 68 -12.52 -0.32 3.06
C VAL A 68 -13.80 -1.13 3.19
N GLU A 69 -14.82 -0.52 3.78
CA GLU A 69 -16.12 -1.16 3.97
C GLU A 69 -16.70 -1.63 2.64
N GLY A 70 -17.18 -2.85 2.61
CA GLY A 70 -17.69 -3.49 1.41
C GLY A 70 -16.62 -4.13 0.54
N GLN A 71 -15.36 -3.93 0.88
CA GLN A 71 -14.20 -4.53 0.20
C GLN A 71 -14.19 -4.30 -1.32
N PRO A 72 -14.43 -3.06 -1.80
CA PRO A 72 -14.33 -2.78 -3.23
C PRO A 72 -12.88 -2.84 -3.68
N ALA A 73 -12.63 -3.17 -4.93
CA ALA A 73 -11.28 -3.11 -5.46
C ALA A 73 -10.77 -1.67 -5.42
N LEU A 74 -9.57 -1.48 -4.87
CA LEU A 74 -8.93 -0.16 -4.77
C LEU A 74 -7.96 -0.03 -5.94
N ASN A 75 -8.16 0.96 -6.79
CA ASN A 75 -7.41 1.09 -8.05
C ASN A 75 -6.41 2.25 -8.05
N LYS A 76 -6.43 3.10 -7.06
CA LYS A 76 -5.53 4.25 -6.96
C LYS A 76 -5.20 4.54 -5.53
N VAL A 77 -3.95 4.93 -5.29
CA VAL A 77 -3.50 5.47 -4.01
C VAL A 77 -2.68 6.73 -4.26
N SER A 78 -2.83 7.72 -3.41
CA SER A 78 -2.12 8.99 -3.50
C SER A 78 -1.86 9.53 -2.11
N TRP A 79 -0.73 10.21 -1.95
CA TRP A 79 -0.36 10.86 -0.69
C TRP A 79 -0.61 12.36 -0.83
N THR A 80 -1.02 13.00 0.26
CA THR A 80 -0.96 14.47 0.32
C THR A 80 0.51 14.90 0.38
N PRO A 81 0.85 16.13 -0.10
CA PRO A 81 2.24 16.58 -0.10
C PRO A 81 2.89 16.58 1.29
N SER A 82 2.10 16.77 2.35
CA SER A 82 2.59 16.72 3.73
C SER A 82 2.92 15.31 4.20
N GLY A 83 2.44 14.28 3.50
CA GLY A 83 2.56 12.89 3.95
C GLY A 83 1.64 12.51 5.09
N LEU A 84 0.72 13.39 5.49
CA LEU A 84 -0.15 13.15 6.64
C LEU A 84 -1.40 12.36 6.29
N HIS A 85 -1.80 12.34 5.02
CA HIS A 85 -3.01 11.67 4.58
C HIS A 85 -2.74 10.84 3.33
N VAL A 86 -3.48 9.74 3.22
CA VAL A 86 -3.49 8.88 2.04
C VAL A 86 -4.91 8.85 1.49
N THR A 87 -5.03 9.05 0.20
CA THR A 87 -6.30 9.02 -0.52
C THR A 87 -6.34 7.78 -1.39
N VAL A 88 -7.43 7.02 -1.33
CA VAL A 88 -7.61 5.83 -2.16
C VAL A 88 -8.90 5.96 -2.97
N GLY A 89 -8.84 5.53 -4.22
CA GLY A 89 -9.99 5.45 -5.10
C GLY A 89 -10.42 4.01 -5.29
N ASP A 90 -11.71 3.75 -5.32
CA ASP A 90 -12.25 2.41 -5.52
C ASP A 90 -12.94 2.27 -6.87
N ASN A 91 -13.30 1.03 -7.21
CA ASN A 91 -13.93 0.72 -8.50
C ASN A 91 -15.40 1.17 -8.60
N LEU A 92 -15.95 1.66 -7.50
CA LEU A 92 -17.30 2.22 -7.47
C LEU A 92 -17.30 3.74 -7.63
N GLY A 93 -16.14 4.35 -7.88
CA GLY A 93 -16.01 5.78 -8.08
C GLY A 93 -15.96 6.59 -6.78
N ARG A 94 -15.73 5.94 -5.64
CA ARG A 94 -15.65 6.61 -4.35
C ARG A 94 -14.20 6.91 -4.01
N ILE A 95 -13.99 7.95 -3.21
CA ILE A 95 -12.67 8.34 -2.72
C ILE A 95 -12.71 8.29 -1.20
N HIS A 96 -11.69 7.64 -0.62
CA HIS A 96 -11.54 7.51 0.82
C HIS A 96 -10.26 8.19 1.25
N VAL A 97 -10.30 8.98 2.33
CA VAL A 97 -9.13 9.68 2.85
C VAL A 97 -8.85 9.13 4.24
N TYR A 98 -7.60 8.73 4.46
CA TYR A 98 -7.15 8.18 5.74
C TYR A 98 -6.06 9.05 6.33
N ASP A 99 -6.13 9.27 7.63
CA ASP A 99 -5.07 9.94 8.38
C ASP A 99 -3.99 8.90 8.70
N VAL A 100 -2.76 9.17 8.28
CA VAL A 100 -1.65 8.22 8.44
C VAL A 100 -1.36 7.98 9.93
N ALA A 101 -1.49 9.00 10.76
CA ALA A 101 -1.26 8.86 12.19
C ALA A 101 -2.29 7.96 12.88
N GLU A 102 -3.51 7.89 12.36
CA GLU A 102 -4.55 7.01 12.90
C GLU A 102 -4.42 5.57 12.41
N VAL A 103 -3.89 5.38 11.20
CA VAL A 103 -3.74 4.05 10.60
C VAL A 103 -2.40 3.45 11.00
N SER A 104 -1.34 4.26 10.98
CA SER A 104 0.04 3.83 11.26
C SER A 104 0.41 4.18 12.69
N ILE A 105 0.38 3.25 13.54
CA ILE A 105 0.71 3.46 14.96
C ILE A 105 2.16 3.12 15.25
#